data_f78bd3a0298d4a477a5ed1c69f70abc4
#
_entry.id   f78bd3a0298d4a477a5ed1c69f70abc4
#
_cell.length_a   1.000
_cell.length_b   1.000
_cell.length_c   1.000
_cell.angle_alpha   90.00
_cell.angle_beta   90.00
_cell.angle_gamma   90.00
#
_symmetry.space_group_name_H-M   'P 1'
#
loop_
_entity.id
_entity.type
_entity.pdbx_description
1 polymer ?
#
loop_
_entity_poly.entity_id
_entity_poly.type
_entity_poly.pdbx_seq_one_letter_code
_entity_poly.pdbx_strand_id
1 'polypeptide(L)'
;MIDLSRLAEPLSEASPCGIDCEYEGDFLALTQAVVGKPEQQFGDTVIPAVEPEWRSVERMATELLSRTKDIRVVLWLTLASTHLHGVAGFSAGLALVLSLCERYWDDVHPRMVIDGDEDPYLRINAISAFSDGGGGYSDGSGIMRAFRASNLVSQPLQVTVRDVELSVAKDASARYTEAQISMALTDAIKSGAGGVEAFKQAREAVTSLNLLVGERFGSGELPDLSALMALFKSVSMVIERIGQGSKVADNENSSDSEAENSGVGEASASLVASGAIRSRADVNRALERICEYLERFEPSNPAVLFARRAQNMLDRNFLDIMQELSPDSVQQLQLITGGKLPEE
;
A
#
# COMPACT_ATOMS: atom_id res chain seq x y z
N MET A 1 19.47 -5.85 -14.17
CA MET A 1 18.23 -5.04 -14.03
C MET A 1 17.92 -4.46 -15.41
N ILE A 2 16.71 -4.66 -15.91
CA ILE A 2 16.27 -4.11 -17.20
C ILE A 2 16.23 -2.58 -17.07
N ASP A 3 16.73 -1.88 -18.08
CA ASP A 3 16.59 -0.42 -18.15
C ASP A 3 15.15 -0.06 -18.52
N LEU A 4 14.29 0.11 -17.50
CA LEU A 4 12.88 0.41 -17.68
C LEU A 4 12.65 1.81 -18.29
N SER A 5 13.65 2.71 -18.25
CA SER A 5 13.52 4.04 -18.84
C SER A 5 13.32 3.96 -20.36
N ARG A 6 13.97 3.00 -21.01
CA ARG A 6 13.80 2.73 -22.45
C ARG A 6 12.41 2.22 -22.80
N LEU A 7 11.73 1.53 -21.89
CA LEU A 7 10.36 1.06 -22.10
C LEU A 7 9.33 2.20 -22.04
N ALA A 8 9.70 3.35 -21.49
CA ALA A 8 8.86 4.54 -21.49
C ALA A 8 9.04 5.41 -22.74
N GLU A 9 9.97 5.08 -23.64
CA GLU A 9 10.13 5.81 -24.90
C GLU A 9 8.97 5.49 -25.86
N PRO A 10 8.55 6.46 -26.71
CA PRO A 10 7.48 6.23 -27.66
C PRO A 10 7.89 5.21 -28.72
N LEU A 11 6.94 4.40 -29.18
CA LEU A 11 7.20 3.41 -30.23
C LEU A 11 7.32 4.06 -31.61
N SER A 12 6.52 5.12 -31.85
CA SER A 12 6.61 5.99 -33.04
C SER A 12 6.00 7.35 -32.73
N GLU A 13 6.26 8.34 -33.58
CA GLU A 13 5.64 9.67 -33.46
C GLU A 13 4.11 9.63 -33.67
N ALA A 14 3.64 8.80 -34.61
CA ALA A 14 2.21 8.70 -34.94
C ALA A 14 1.41 7.83 -33.96
N SER A 15 2.06 6.89 -33.29
CA SER A 15 1.41 6.00 -32.32
C SER A 15 2.42 5.69 -31.19
N PRO A 16 2.50 6.57 -30.18
CA PRO A 16 3.50 6.46 -29.13
C PRO A 16 3.34 5.20 -28.29
N CYS A 17 2.09 4.72 -28.12
CA CYS A 17 1.77 3.52 -27.36
C CYS A 17 1.60 2.25 -28.22
N GLY A 18 1.70 2.37 -29.54
CA GLY A 18 1.54 1.22 -30.44
C GLY A 18 0.08 0.73 -30.54
N ILE A 19 -0.06 -0.55 -30.85
CA ILE A 19 -1.36 -1.21 -31.01
C ILE A 19 -1.82 -1.85 -29.71
N ASP A 20 -3.13 -2.04 -29.56
CA ASP A 20 -3.67 -2.90 -28.49
C ASP A 20 -3.40 -4.38 -28.86
N CYS A 21 -2.69 -5.06 -28.00
CA CYS A 21 -2.30 -6.47 -28.21
C CYS A 21 -3.18 -7.43 -27.39
N GLU A 22 -4.28 -7.02 -26.78
CA GLU A 22 -5.09 -7.82 -25.86
C GLU A 22 -5.49 -9.20 -26.42
N TYR A 23 -5.79 -9.25 -27.70
CA TYR A 23 -6.23 -10.48 -28.37
C TYR A 23 -5.10 -11.18 -29.15
N GLU A 24 -3.88 -10.70 -29.07
CA GLU A 24 -2.75 -11.34 -29.73
C GLU A 24 -2.21 -12.53 -28.94
N GLY A 25 -1.65 -13.51 -29.66
CA GLY A 25 -1.10 -14.73 -29.06
C GLY A 25 -0.06 -14.49 -27.99
N ASP A 26 0.79 -13.46 -28.16
CA ASP A 26 1.86 -13.13 -27.22
C ASP A 26 1.30 -12.57 -25.88
N PHE A 27 0.24 -11.77 -25.95
CA PHE A 27 -0.46 -11.26 -24.76
C PHE A 27 -1.13 -12.40 -23.99
N LEU A 28 -1.85 -13.27 -24.70
CA LEU A 28 -2.50 -14.42 -24.09
C LEU A 28 -1.48 -15.42 -23.50
N ALA A 29 -0.35 -15.64 -24.18
CA ALA A 29 0.72 -16.47 -23.67
C ALA A 29 1.35 -15.90 -22.39
N LEU A 30 1.56 -14.57 -22.34
CA LEU A 30 2.06 -13.88 -21.15
C LEU A 30 1.08 -14.00 -19.98
N THR A 31 -0.22 -13.81 -20.23
CA THR A 31 -1.26 -13.96 -19.21
C THR A 31 -1.25 -15.37 -18.59
N GLN A 32 -1.07 -16.39 -19.41
CA GLN A 32 -0.96 -17.78 -18.93
C GLN A 32 0.35 -18.03 -18.17
N ALA A 33 1.47 -17.46 -18.65
CA ALA A 33 2.77 -17.64 -18.01
C ALA A 33 2.82 -17.03 -16.60
N VAL A 34 2.11 -15.92 -16.36
CA VAL A 34 2.03 -15.24 -15.06
C VAL A 34 1.27 -16.04 -14.01
N VAL A 35 0.27 -16.82 -14.42
CA VAL A 35 -0.55 -17.64 -13.50
C VAL A 35 0.20 -18.89 -13.04
N GLY A 36 1.14 -19.41 -13.83
CA GLY A 36 1.79 -20.70 -13.57
C GLY A 36 0.81 -21.87 -13.74
N LYS A 37 1.05 -22.94 -13.00
CA LYS A 37 0.16 -24.11 -13.02
C LYS A 37 -0.48 -24.28 -11.65
N PRO A 38 -1.81 -24.17 -11.52
CA PRO A 38 -2.49 -24.40 -10.25
C PRO A 38 -2.37 -25.86 -9.82
N GLU A 39 -2.51 -26.11 -8.53
CA GLU A 39 -2.63 -27.47 -8.00
C GLU A 39 -3.81 -28.19 -8.65
N GLN A 40 -3.60 -29.43 -9.04
CA GLN A 40 -4.62 -30.28 -9.66
C GLN A 40 -4.75 -31.56 -8.86
N GLN A 41 -5.99 -31.95 -8.57
CA GLN A 41 -6.30 -33.20 -7.90
C GLN A 41 -7.06 -34.14 -8.86
N PHE A 42 -6.54 -35.32 -9.06
CA PHE A 42 -7.17 -36.39 -9.84
C PHE A 42 -7.35 -37.61 -8.92
N GLY A 43 -8.52 -37.76 -8.34
CA GLY A 43 -8.78 -38.79 -7.32
C GLY A 43 -7.87 -38.59 -6.11
N ASP A 44 -7.05 -39.62 -5.79
CA ASP A 44 -6.09 -39.54 -4.65
C ASP A 44 -4.72 -38.97 -5.05
N THR A 45 -4.53 -38.63 -6.33
CA THR A 45 -3.25 -38.04 -6.79
C THR A 45 -3.34 -36.53 -6.81
N VAL A 46 -2.46 -35.87 -6.05
CA VAL A 46 -2.31 -34.40 -6.03
C VAL A 46 -1.08 -34.04 -6.87
N ILE A 47 -1.28 -33.24 -7.90
CA ILE A 47 -0.20 -32.60 -8.67
C ILE A 47 0.00 -31.22 -8.05
N PRO A 48 1.17 -30.93 -7.41
CA PRO A 48 1.37 -29.65 -6.74
C PRO A 48 1.38 -28.47 -7.73
N ALA A 49 1.02 -27.30 -7.23
CA ALA A 49 1.12 -26.06 -7.99
C ALA A 49 2.59 -25.81 -8.42
N VAL A 50 2.77 -25.29 -9.62
CA VAL A 50 4.09 -24.89 -10.15
C VAL A 50 4.08 -23.37 -10.32
N GLU A 51 4.99 -22.71 -9.62
CA GLU A 51 5.16 -21.25 -9.74
C GLU A 51 5.56 -20.85 -11.18
N PRO A 52 5.23 -19.62 -11.59
CA PRO A 52 5.66 -19.04 -12.85
C PRO A 52 7.19 -19.04 -12.98
N GLU A 53 7.68 -19.23 -14.19
CA GLU A 53 9.09 -19.00 -14.51
C GLU A 53 9.30 -17.48 -14.72
N TRP A 54 9.62 -16.76 -13.63
CA TRP A 54 9.64 -15.29 -13.57
C TRP A 54 10.58 -14.66 -14.59
N ARG A 55 11.71 -15.27 -14.93
CA ARG A 55 12.62 -14.77 -15.98
C ARG A 55 11.99 -14.82 -17.35
N SER A 56 11.20 -15.86 -17.63
CA SER A 56 10.46 -15.96 -18.89
C SER A 56 9.36 -14.91 -18.95
N VAL A 57 8.61 -14.72 -17.85
CA VAL A 57 7.57 -13.67 -17.74
C VAL A 57 8.20 -12.29 -17.97
N GLU A 58 9.29 -11.98 -17.31
CA GLU A 58 10.03 -10.70 -17.48
C GLU A 58 10.44 -10.46 -18.94
N ARG A 59 11.00 -11.49 -19.60
CA ARG A 59 11.37 -11.43 -21.01
C ARG A 59 10.17 -11.20 -21.93
N MET A 60 9.12 -12.00 -21.77
CA MET A 60 7.90 -11.90 -22.59
C MET A 60 7.22 -10.54 -22.43
N ALA A 61 7.10 -10.05 -21.20
CA ALA A 61 6.54 -8.73 -20.93
C ALA A 61 7.38 -7.61 -21.55
N THR A 62 8.72 -7.70 -21.46
CA THR A 62 9.64 -6.74 -22.05
C THR A 62 9.53 -6.73 -23.58
N GLU A 63 9.47 -7.90 -24.21
CA GLU A 63 9.29 -8.04 -25.66
C GLU A 63 7.96 -7.44 -26.10
N LEU A 64 6.87 -7.70 -25.36
CA LEU A 64 5.55 -7.16 -25.68
C LEU A 64 5.52 -5.64 -25.54
N LEU A 65 6.17 -5.06 -24.52
CA LEU A 65 6.30 -3.61 -24.31
C LEU A 65 7.12 -2.89 -25.39
N SER A 66 7.83 -3.61 -26.25
CA SER A 66 8.45 -3.05 -27.46
C SER A 66 7.45 -2.83 -28.61
N ARG A 67 6.21 -3.32 -28.48
CA ARG A 67 5.14 -3.25 -29.50
C ARG A 67 3.89 -2.52 -29.02
N THR A 68 3.68 -2.51 -27.70
CA THR A 68 2.53 -1.84 -27.05
C THR A 68 2.95 -1.20 -25.73
N LYS A 69 2.34 -0.07 -25.35
CA LYS A 69 2.45 0.49 -24.01
C LYS A 69 1.13 0.19 -23.29
N ASP A 70 1.14 -0.89 -22.50
CA ASP A 70 -0.04 -1.38 -21.80
C ASP A 70 0.24 -1.54 -20.31
N ILE A 71 -0.58 -0.90 -19.47
CA ILE A 71 -0.45 -0.92 -18.01
C ILE A 71 -0.57 -2.35 -17.46
N ARG A 72 -1.39 -3.21 -18.09
CA ARG A 72 -1.54 -4.62 -17.69
C ARG A 72 -0.24 -5.39 -17.90
N VAL A 73 0.44 -5.15 -19.01
CA VAL A 73 1.75 -5.76 -19.31
C VAL A 73 2.82 -5.23 -18.34
N VAL A 74 2.77 -3.93 -18.00
CA VAL A 74 3.66 -3.36 -16.98
C VAL A 74 3.41 -3.96 -15.60
N LEU A 75 2.16 -4.25 -15.24
CA LEU A 75 1.84 -4.94 -13.99
C LEU A 75 2.53 -6.33 -13.91
N TRP A 76 2.43 -7.12 -14.98
CA TRP A 76 3.07 -8.44 -15.03
C TRP A 76 4.60 -8.36 -15.04
N LEU A 77 5.16 -7.37 -15.74
CA LEU A 77 6.58 -7.08 -15.68
C LEU A 77 7.00 -6.70 -14.25
N THR A 78 6.22 -5.85 -13.58
CA THR A 78 6.49 -5.44 -12.20
C THR A 78 6.44 -6.62 -11.25
N LEU A 79 5.47 -7.51 -11.41
CA LEU A 79 5.36 -8.74 -10.61
C LEU A 79 6.60 -9.62 -10.79
N ALA A 80 6.99 -9.89 -12.05
CA ALA A 80 8.16 -10.70 -12.35
C ALA A 80 9.45 -10.05 -11.82
N SER A 81 9.63 -8.75 -12.07
CA SER A 81 10.78 -7.99 -11.55
C SER A 81 10.82 -7.94 -10.02
N THR A 82 9.66 -7.92 -9.35
CA THR A 82 9.59 -7.99 -7.88
C THR A 82 10.09 -9.34 -7.37
N HIS A 83 9.69 -10.44 -8.01
CA HIS A 83 10.21 -11.77 -7.66
C HIS A 83 11.71 -11.92 -7.90
N LEU A 84 12.24 -11.30 -8.97
CA LEU A 84 13.64 -11.42 -9.36
C LEU A 84 14.57 -10.42 -8.64
N HIS A 85 14.08 -9.21 -8.37
CA HIS A 85 14.89 -8.07 -7.92
C HIS A 85 14.36 -7.40 -6.64
N GLY A 86 13.30 -7.96 -6.04
CA GLY A 86 12.70 -7.47 -4.79
C GLY A 86 12.15 -6.06 -4.90
N VAL A 87 12.37 -5.26 -3.85
CA VAL A 87 11.87 -3.88 -3.75
C VAL A 87 12.31 -3.01 -4.94
N ALA A 88 13.52 -3.23 -5.47
CA ALA A 88 14.02 -2.46 -6.61
C ALA A 88 13.23 -2.76 -7.90
N GLY A 89 12.83 -4.02 -8.12
CA GLY A 89 11.99 -4.41 -9.25
C GLY A 89 10.60 -3.78 -9.16
N PHE A 90 9.99 -3.79 -7.97
CA PHE A 90 8.71 -3.15 -7.72
C PHE A 90 8.76 -1.63 -7.95
N SER A 91 9.79 -0.97 -7.41
CA SER A 91 9.99 0.47 -7.57
C SER A 91 10.12 0.87 -9.05
N ALA A 92 10.91 0.12 -9.80
CA ALA A 92 11.13 0.37 -11.22
C ALA A 92 9.82 0.20 -12.04
N GLY A 93 9.00 -0.80 -11.69
CA GLY A 93 7.69 -1.00 -12.32
C GLY A 93 6.72 0.13 -12.06
N LEU A 94 6.60 0.61 -10.80
CA LEU A 94 5.78 1.76 -10.47
C LEU A 94 6.23 3.04 -11.18
N ALA A 95 7.53 3.27 -11.27
CA ALA A 95 8.08 4.41 -12.00
C ALA A 95 7.75 4.34 -13.50
N LEU A 96 7.74 3.13 -14.08
CA LEU A 96 7.34 2.93 -15.48
C LEU A 96 5.85 3.25 -15.69
N VAL A 97 4.95 2.75 -14.83
CA VAL A 97 3.52 3.07 -14.92
C VAL A 97 3.30 4.58 -14.82
N LEU A 98 3.91 5.23 -13.82
CA LEU A 98 3.81 6.68 -13.66
C LEU A 98 4.27 7.40 -14.93
N SER A 99 5.45 7.06 -15.47
CA SER A 99 5.98 7.69 -16.66
C SER A 99 5.10 7.50 -17.90
N LEU A 100 4.49 6.33 -18.08
CA LEU A 100 3.56 6.08 -19.17
C LEU A 100 2.26 6.90 -19.00
N CYS A 101 1.73 6.98 -17.79
CA CYS A 101 0.54 7.76 -17.50
C CYS A 101 0.78 9.27 -17.65
N GLU A 102 1.94 9.78 -17.24
CA GLU A 102 2.30 11.19 -17.41
C GLU A 102 2.45 11.61 -18.87
N ARG A 103 3.08 10.75 -19.66
CA ARG A 103 3.43 11.07 -21.06
C ARG A 103 2.32 10.76 -22.05
N TYR A 104 1.58 9.70 -21.82
CA TYR A 104 0.69 9.10 -22.82
C TYR A 104 -0.70 8.79 -22.26
N TRP A 105 -1.24 9.66 -21.40
CA TRP A 105 -2.50 9.40 -20.72
C TRP A 105 -3.63 8.97 -21.67
N ASP A 106 -3.77 9.60 -22.81
CA ASP A 106 -4.87 9.33 -23.74
C ASP A 106 -4.60 8.10 -24.62
N ASP A 107 -3.33 7.75 -24.84
CA ASP A 107 -2.91 6.70 -25.77
C ASP A 107 -2.51 5.39 -25.11
N VAL A 108 -2.10 5.40 -23.82
CA VAL A 108 -1.67 4.18 -23.11
C VAL A 108 -2.82 3.18 -22.97
N HIS A 109 -2.52 1.90 -23.18
CA HIS A 109 -3.52 0.84 -23.06
C HIS A 109 -3.71 0.36 -21.60
N PRO A 110 -4.93 -0.10 -21.21
CA PRO A 110 -6.17 -0.02 -21.98
C PRO A 110 -6.61 1.45 -22.17
N ARG A 111 -7.11 1.81 -23.34
CA ARG A 111 -7.60 3.16 -23.62
C ARG A 111 -8.91 3.40 -22.86
N MET A 112 -9.19 4.67 -22.53
CA MET A 112 -10.44 5.06 -21.87
C MET A 112 -11.57 5.35 -22.85
N VAL A 113 -11.23 5.55 -24.13
CA VAL A 113 -12.22 5.74 -25.21
C VAL A 113 -12.04 4.63 -26.22
N ILE A 114 -13.08 3.83 -26.43
CA ILE A 114 -13.12 2.70 -27.37
C ILE A 114 -14.31 2.93 -28.31
N ASP A 115 -14.05 2.98 -29.62
CA ASP A 115 -15.08 3.19 -30.66
C ASP A 115 -15.96 4.43 -30.45
N GLY A 116 -15.46 5.42 -29.70
CA GLY A 116 -16.18 6.67 -29.43
C GLY A 116 -16.96 6.68 -28.11
N ASP A 117 -17.04 5.56 -27.42
CA ASP A 117 -17.62 5.44 -26.09
C ASP A 117 -16.53 5.53 -24.99
N GLU A 118 -16.83 6.28 -23.93
CA GLU A 118 -15.94 6.44 -22.79
C GLU A 118 -16.13 5.27 -21.83
N ASP A 119 -15.08 4.44 -21.65
CA ASP A 119 -15.03 3.34 -20.69
C ASP A 119 -13.72 3.40 -19.87
N PRO A 120 -13.72 4.08 -18.72
CA PRO A 120 -12.54 4.19 -17.87
C PRO A 120 -12.25 2.93 -17.04
N TYR A 121 -13.20 1.99 -16.93
CA TYR A 121 -13.11 0.89 -15.96
C TYR A 121 -11.93 -0.05 -16.20
N LEU A 122 -11.59 -0.34 -17.46
CA LEU A 122 -10.43 -1.17 -17.76
C LEU A 122 -9.13 -0.53 -17.26
N ARG A 123 -8.97 0.78 -17.40
CA ARG A 123 -7.83 1.52 -16.90
C ARG A 123 -7.82 1.59 -15.38
N ILE A 124 -8.96 1.89 -14.76
CA ILE A 124 -9.14 1.91 -13.30
C ILE A 124 -8.71 0.56 -12.71
N ASN A 125 -9.20 -0.54 -13.28
CA ASN A 125 -8.86 -1.88 -12.85
C ASN A 125 -7.37 -2.21 -13.03
N ALA A 126 -6.78 -1.83 -14.17
CA ALA A 126 -5.36 -2.07 -14.43
C ALA A 126 -4.43 -1.33 -13.45
N ILE A 127 -4.78 -0.09 -13.05
CA ILE A 127 -4.01 0.66 -12.05
C ILE A 127 -4.30 0.13 -10.64
N SER A 128 -5.55 -0.17 -10.30
CA SER A 128 -5.93 -0.72 -8.99
C SER A 128 -5.26 -2.06 -8.69
N ALA A 129 -4.92 -2.83 -9.73
CA ALA A 129 -4.24 -4.12 -9.59
C ALA A 129 -2.82 -4.02 -8.99
N PHE A 130 -2.23 -2.83 -8.88
CA PHE A 130 -0.99 -2.59 -8.12
C PHE A 130 -1.20 -2.54 -6.59
N SER A 131 -2.45 -2.47 -6.15
CA SER A 131 -2.88 -2.54 -4.76
C SER A 131 -3.87 -3.70 -4.65
N ASP A 132 -4.06 -4.30 -3.50
CA ASP A 132 -5.04 -5.39 -3.31
C ASP A 132 -6.51 -4.89 -3.48
N GLY A 133 -6.71 -3.68 -3.99
CA GLY A 133 -8.00 -3.07 -4.26
C GLY A 133 -8.46 -3.24 -5.72
N GLY A 134 -9.77 -3.40 -5.92
CA GLY A 134 -10.41 -3.39 -7.24
C GLY A 134 -10.61 -4.76 -7.91
N GLY A 135 -11.80 -4.96 -8.44
CA GLY A 135 -12.31 -6.23 -8.92
C GLY A 135 -11.52 -6.91 -10.05
N GLY A 136 -11.65 -8.20 -10.11
CA GLY A 136 -11.32 -9.06 -11.26
C GLY A 136 -9.84 -9.38 -11.50
N TYR A 137 -8.96 -8.39 -11.45
CA TYR A 137 -7.51 -8.57 -11.64
C TYR A 137 -6.71 -8.57 -10.32
N SER A 138 -7.27 -8.04 -9.23
CA SER A 138 -6.55 -7.84 -7.97
C SER A 138 -6.32 -9.13 -7.18
N ASP A 139 -7.25 -10.04 -7.16
CA ASP A 139 -7.12 -11.32 -6.45
C ASP A 139 -6.10 -12.28 -7.10
N GLY A 140 -5.75 -12.03 -8.36
CA GLY A 140 -4.85 -12.86 -9.14
C GLY A 140 -3.43 -12.33 -9.30
N SER A 141 -3.20 -11.03 -9.09
CA SER A 141 -1.87 -10.45 -9.39
C SER A 141 -0.78 -10.94 -8.43
N GLY A 142 -1.09 -11.09 -7.15
CA GLY A 142 -0.11 -11.48 -6.14
C GLY A 142 1.02 -10.45 -5.90
N ILE A 143 0.91 -9.27 -6.52
CA ILE A 143 1.99 -8.27 -6.52
C ILE A 143 2.24 -7.71 -5.11
N MET A 144 1.21 -7.45 -4.34
CA MET A 144 1.34 -6.99 -2.96
C MET A 144 1.96 -8.06 -2.06
N ARG A 145 1.63 -9.34 -2.30
CA ARG A 145 2.25 -10.47 -1.60
C ARG A 145 3.73 -10.56 -1.93
N ALA A 146 4.11 -10.47 -3.20
CA ALA A 146 5.50 -10.48 -3.64
C ALA A 146 6.29 -9.29 -3.07
N PHE A 147 5.70 -8.11 -3.07
CA PHE A 147 6.30 -6.91 -2.50
C PHE A 147 6.50 -7.02 -0.99
N ARG A 148 5.50 -7.48 -0.23
CA ARG A 148 5.64 -7.74 1.22
C ARG A 148 6.72 -8.77 1.53
N ALA A 149 6.90 -9.78 0.69
CA ALA A 149 7.94 -10.79 0.86
C ALA A 149 9.34 -10.31 0.46
N SER A 150 9.45 -9.18 -0.23
CA SER A 150 10.73 -8.63 -0.69
C SER A 150 11.59 -8.10 0.45
N ASN A 151 12.92 -8.34 0.37
CA ASN A 151 13.86 -7.84 1.35
C ASN A 151 14.05 -6.33 1.24
N LEU A 152 13.74 -5.62 2.31
CA LEU A 152 14.08 -4.21 2.50
C LEU A 152 15.56 -4.07 2.93
N VAL A 153 16.02 -5.03 3.78
CA VAL A 153 17.42 -5.21 4.18
C VAL A 153 17.80 -6.65 3.93
N SER A 154 18.95 -6.87 3.29
CA SER A 154 19.41 -8.23 2.96
C SER A 154 20.48 -8.77 3.92
N GLN A 155 21.30 -7.89 4.51
CA GLN A 155 22.37 -8.27 5.42
C GLN A 155 22.58 -7.17 6.48
N PRO A 156 23.06 -7.51 7.71
CA PRO A 156 23.32 -8.86 8.21
C PRO A 156 22.06 -9.65 8.56
N LEU A 157 20.92 -8.97 8.72
CA LEU A 157 19.61 -9.55 9.01
C LEU A 157 18.68 -9.35 7.81
N GLN A 158 18.08 -10.41 7.32
CA GLN A 158 17.07 -10.31 6.26
C GLN A 158 15.75 -9.77 6.84
N VAL A 159 15.47 -8.50 6.59
CA VAL A 159 14.22 -7.85 6.98
C VAL A 159 13.38 -7.56 5.74
N THR A 160 12.22 -8.19 5.66
CA THR A 160 11.26 -7.96 4.57
C THR A 160 10.39 -6.74 4.85
N VAL A 161 9.71 -6.23 3.83
CA VAL A 161 8.68 -5.19 3.96
C VAL A 161 7.60 -5.64 4.97
N ARG A 162 7.19 -6.93 4.90
CA ARG A 162 6.21 -7.52 5.83
C ARG A 162 6.70 -7.53 7.29
N ASP A 163 7.98 -7.82 7.52
CA ASP A 163 8.51 -7.82 8.90
C ASP A 163 8.37 -6.44 9.56
N VAL A 164 8.62 -5.38 8.78
CA VAL A 164 8.44 -4.01 9.27
C VAL A 164 6.96 -3.71 9.50
N GLU A 165 6.08 -4.09 8.57
CA GLU A 165 4.62 -3.93 8.68
C GLU A 165 4.09 -4.61 9.95
N LEU A 166 4.44 -5.88 10.20
CA LEU A 166 4.04 -6.64 11.39
C LEU A 166 4.57 -6.03 12.69
N SER A 167 5.79 -5.51 12.68
CA SER A 167 6.38 -4.82 13.83
C SER A 167 5.61 -3.56 14.20
N VAL A 168 5.19 -2.78 13.21
CA VAL A 168 4.33 -1.59 13.42
C VAL A 168 2.99 -1.97 14.01
N ALA A 169 2.37 -3.03 13.48
CA ALA A 169 1.11 -3.56 13.95
C ALA A 169 1.21 -4.24 15.34
N LYS A 170 2.42 -4.47 15.86
CA LYS A 170 2.69 -5.28 17.07
C LYS A 170 2.05 -6.67 16.99
N ASP A 171 2.08 -7.25 15.80
CA ASP A 171 1.50 -8.55 15.52
C ASP A 171 2.30 -9.66 16.19
N ALA A 172 1.60 -10.62 16.81
CA ALA A 172 2.24 -11.75 17.50
C ALA A 172 3.01 -12.69 16.57
N SER A 173 2.76 -12.63 15.25
CA SER A 173 3.47 -13.42 14.24
C SER A 173 4.76 -12.75 13.74
N ALA A 174 5.15 -11.59 14.28
CA ALA A 174 6.39 -10.90 13.90
C ALA A 174 7.62 -11.75 14.22
N ARG A 175 8.46 -11.98 13.18
CA ARG A 175 9.70 -12.78 13.33
C ARG A 175 10.77 -12.08 14.16
N TYR A 176 10.76 -10.75 14.16
CA TYR A 176 11.77 -9.90 14.77
C TYR A 176 11.16 -8.90 15.74
N THR A 177 11.91 -8.57 16.78
CA THR A 177 11.56 -7.49 17.69
C THR A 177 11.76 -6.12 17.02
N GLU A 178 11.07 -5.10 17.53
CA GLU A 178 11.24 -3.71 17.05
C GLU A 178 12.70 -3.25 17.12
N ALA A 179 13.43 -3.66 18.17
CA ALA A 179 14.85 -3.32 18.35
C ALA A 179 15.74 -3.95 17.26
N GLN A 180 15.49 -5.22 16.90
CA GLN A 180 16.24 -5.89 15.82
C GLN A 180 16.00 -5.24 14.47
N ILE A 181 14.74 -4.91 14.15
CA ILE A 181 14.38 -4.22 12.90
C ILE A 181 15.02 -2.82 12.88
N SER A 182 14.94 -2.08 14.00
CA SER A 182 15.54 -0.75 14.10
C SER A 182 17.05 -0.78 13.88
N MET A 183 17.75 -1.75 14.45
CA MET A 183 19.18 -1.91 14.24
C MET A 183 19.52 -2.23 12.78
N ALA A 184 18.82 -3.20 12.17
CA ALA A 184 19.04 -3.59 10.78
C ALA A 184 18.78 -2.43 9.81
N LEU A 185 17.71 -1.67 10.03
CA LEU A 185 17.38 -0.50 9.20
C LEU A 185 18.39 0.65 9.41
N THR A 186 18.87 0.86 10.63
CA THR A 186 19.91 1.86 10.92
C THR A 186 21.19 1.56 10.13
N ASP A 187 21.63 0.31 10.16
CA ASP A 187 22.82 -0.13 9.42
C ASP A 187 22.61 -0.02 7.90
N ALA A 188 21.42 -0.39 7.42
CA ALA A 188 21.05 -0.28 6.02
C ALA A 188 21.03 1.18 5.53
N ILE A 189 20.49 2.10 6.34
CA ILE A 189 20.46 3.53 6.01
C ILE A 189 21.88 4.09 5.98
N LYS A 190 22.73 3.77 6.97
CA LYS A 190 24.12 4.23 7.05
C LYS A 190 24.97 3.70 5.90
N SER A 191 24.76 2.46 5.49
CA SER A 191 25.51 1.84 4.38
C SER A 191 24.97 2.21 2.99
N GLY A 192 23.87 2.95 2.90
CA GLY A 192 23.22 3.26 1.62
C GLY A 192 22.63 2.03 0.93
N ALA A 193 22.08 1.08 1.71
CA ALA A 193 21.51 -0.14 1.14
C ALA A 193 20.39 0.17 0.15
N GLY A 194 20.51 -0.38 -1.05
CA GLY A 194 19.62 -0.07 -2.18
C GLY A 194 18.14 -0.41 -1.95
N GLY A 195 17.81 -1.35 -1.04
CA GLY A 195 16.42 -1.71 -0.75
C GLY A 195 15.63 -0.59 -0.08
N VAL A 196 16.24 0.12 0.89
CA VAL A 196 15.60 1.25 1.57
C VAL A 196 15.40 2.43 0.59
N GLU A 197 16.39 2.68 -0.26
CA GLU A 197 16.30 3.75 -1.25
C GLU A 197 15.24 3.43 -2.32
N ALA A 198 15.22 2.20 -2.83
CA ALA A 198 14.20 1.74 -3.76
C ALA A 198 12.78 1.81 -3.15
N PHE A 199 12.65 1.54 -1.84
CA PHE A 199 11.37 1.68 -1.16
C PHE A 199 10.88 3.14 -1.13
N LYS A 200 11.78 4.10 -0.89
CA LYS A 200 11.43 5.53 -0.92
C LYS A 200 11.01 5.97 -2.32
N GLN A 201 11.75 5.56 -3.35
CA GLN A 201 11.42 5.84 -4.75
C GLN A 201 10.06 5.25 -5.14
N ALA A 202 9.75 4.02 -4.71
CA ALA A 202 8.45 3.42 -4.94
C ALA A 202 7.31 4.19 -4.25
N ARG A 203 7.54 4.67 -3.01
CA ARG A 203 6.57 5.53 -2.30
C ARG A 203 6.32 6.85 -3.04
N GLU A 204 7.37 7.49 -3.53
CA GLU A 204 7.25 8.72 -4.31
C GLU A 204 6.46 8.47 -5.60
N ALA A 205 6.78 7.40 -6.32
CA ALA A 205 6.10 7.03 -7.55
C ALA A 205 4.60 6.77 -7.33
N VAL A 206 4.21 5.99 -6.31
CA VAL A 206 2.79 5.73 -6.04
C VAL A 206 2.05 6.98 -5.56
N THR A 207 2.73 7.86 -4.82
CA THR A 207 2.13 9.13 -4.39
C THR A 207 1.84 10.04 -5.59
N SER A 208 2.81 10.17 -6.51
CA SER A 208 2.65 10.93 -7.75
C SER A 208 1.59 10.30 -8.66
N LEU A 209 1.56 8.97 -8.77
CA LEU A 209 0.54 8.27 -9.55
C LEU A 209 -0.86 8.53 -8.98
N ASN A 210 -1.03 8.47 -7.66
CA ASN A 210 -2.31 8.72 -7.01
C ASN A 210 -2.81 10.17 -7.22
N LEU A 211 -1.90 11.15 -7.20
CA LEU A 211 -2.22 12.54 -7.52
C LEU A 211 -2.64 12.68 -8.99
N LEU A 212 -1.83 12.12 -9.91
CA LEU A 212 -2.11 12.17 -11.34
C LEU A 212 -3.48 11.56 -11.69
N VAL A 213 -3.80 10.38 -11.16
CA VAL A 213 -5.10 9.74 -11.43
C VAL A 213 -6.25 10.55 -10.83
N GLY A 214 -6.08 11.17 -9.65
CA GLY A 214 -7.06 12.07 -9.06
C GLY A 214 -7.34 13.30 -9.93
N GLU A 215 -6.31 13.89 -10.51
CA GLU A 215 -6.44 15.01 -11.45
C GLU A 215 -7.12 14.61 -12.76
N ARG A 216 -6.77 13.44 -13.29
CA ARG A 216 -7.23 12.97 -14.61
C ARG A 216 -8.65 12.42 -14.61
N PHE A 217 -9.04 11.68 -13.58
CA PHE A 217 -10.41 11.14 -13.43
C PHE A 217 -11.38 12.15 -12.80
N GLY A 218 -10.89 13.20 -12.13
CA GLY A 218 -11.70 14.26 -11.53
C GLY A 218 -12.64 13.70 -10.44
N SER A 219 -13.95 13.92 -10.58
CA SER A 219 -14.97 13.46 -9.63
C SER A 219 -15.52 12.06 -9.92
N GLY A 220 -14.96 11.37 -10.91
CA GLY A 220 -15.35 10.02 -11.27
C GLY A 220 -14.83 8.96 -10.30
N GLU A 221 -15.07 7.69 -10.65
CA GLU A 221 -14.49 6.57 -9.92
C GLU A 221 -12.98 6.56 -10.10
N LEU A 222 -12.24 6.31 -9.00
CA LEU A 222 -10.78 6.36 -8.98
C LEU A 222 -10.20 4.95 -8.82
N PRO A 223 -8.99 4.71 -9.36
CA PRO A 223 -8.22 3.52 -9.01
C PRO A 223 -7.98 3.44 -7.50
N ASP A 224 -8.23 2.26 -6.92
CA ASP A 224 -7.99 2.03 -5.49
C ASP A 224 -6.54 1.64 -5.22
N LEU A 225 -5.75 2.60 -4.75
CA LEU A 225 -4.38 2.43 -4.29
C LEU A 225 -4.25 2.50 -2.76
N SER A 226 -5.36 2.45 -2.03
CA SER A 226 -5.42 2.69 -0.58
C SER A 226 -4.58 1.70 0.23
N ALA A 227 -4.64 0.40 -0.09
CA ALA A 227 -3.87 -0.63 0.62
C ALA A 227 -2.36 -0.45 0.42
N LEU A 228 -1.94 -0.15 -0.81
CA LEU A 228 -0.54 0.11 -1.14
C LEU A 228 -0.03 1.38 -0.44
N MET A 229 -0.81 2.46 -0.47
CA MET A 229 -0.47 3.71 0.21
C MET A 229 -0.40 3.55 1.73
N ALA A 230 -1.30 2.78 2.34
CA ALA A 230 -1.27 2.48 3.77
C ALA A 230 0.00 1.71 4.16
N LEU A 231 0.40 0.71 3.36
CA LEU A 231 1.64 -0.03 3.56
C LEU A 231 2.86 0.91 3.48
N PHE A 232 2.96 1.75 2.44
CA PHE A 232 4.06 2.70 2.33
C PHE A 232 4.10 3.67 3.51
N LYS A 233 2.95 4.17 3.95
CA LYS A 233 2.87 5.07 5.12
C LYS A 233 3.37 4.40 6.39
N SER A 234 2.94 3.16 6.67
CA SER A 234 3.31 2.44 7.90
C SER A 234 4.82 2.17 7.96
N VAL A 235 5.39 1.64 6.87
CA VAL A 235 6.83 1.31 6.81
C VAL A 235 7.69 2.57 6.78
N SER A 236 7.28 3.62 6.05
CA SER A 236 8.00 4.90 6.00
C SER A 236 8.12 5.57 7.35
N MET A 237 7.09 5.52 8.20
CA MET A 237 7.15 6.06 9.57
C MET A 237 8.29 5.44 10.39
N VAL A 238 8.56 4.15 10.21
CA VAL A 238 9.68 3.49 10.89
C VAL A 238 11.02 3.94 10.33
N ILE A 239 11.15 3.96 9.01
CA ILE A 239 12.39 4.37 8.33
C ILE A 239 12.74 5.83 8.68
N GLU A 240 11.77 6.74 8.68
CA GLU A 240 11.96 8.16 8.98
C GLU A 240 12.32 8.38 10.45
N ARG A 241 11.65 7.68 11.39
CA ARG A 241 11.96 7.73 12.82
C ARG A 241 13.41 7.33 13.10
N ILE A 242 13.86 6.26 12.46
CA ILE A 242 15.23 5.76 12.61
C ILE A 242 16.23 6.73 11.98
N GLY A 243 15.94 7.27 10.79
CA GLY A 243 16.80 8.23 10.10
C GLY A 243 16.99 9.55 10.88
N GLN A 244 15.96 10.00 11.60
CA GLN A 244 16.06 11.18 12.46
C GLN A 244 16.91 10.92 13.71
N GLY A 245 16.74 9.76 14.36
CA GLY A 245 17.53 9.37 15.52
C GLY A 245 19.03 9.22 15.21
N SER A 246 19.37 8.76 14.01
CA SER A 246 20.77 8.65 13.56
C SER A 246 21.45 10.01 13.36
N LYS A 247 20.73 11.02 12.88
CA LYS A 247 21.26 12.38 12.67
C LYS A 247 21.53 13.13 13.99
N VAL A 248 20.78 12.84 15.04
CA VAL A 248 20.98 13.44 16.36
C VAL A 248 22.23 12.84 17.02
N ALA A 249 22.46 11.54 16.87
CA ALA A 249 23.65 10.88 17.43
C ALA A 249 24.97 11.30 16.76
N ASP A 250 24.95 11.60 15.46
CA ASP A 250 26.15 12.07 14.73
C ASP A 250 26.50 13.54 15.05
N ASN A 251 25.53 14.33 15.54
CA ASN A 251 25.74 15.74 15.90
C ASN A 251 26.23 15.92 17.34
N GLU A 252 26.05 14.93 18.22
CA GLU A 252 26.55 14.95 19.60
C GLU A 252 28.04 14.56 19.71
N ASN A 253 28.61 13.93 18.68
CA ASN A 253 30.01 13.49 18.69
C ASN A 253 31.00 14.53 18.16
N SER A 254 30.58 15.78 17.91
CA SER A 254 31.44 16.85 17.38
C SER A 254 31.53 18.10 18.28
N SER A 255 31.21 17.99 19.57
CA SER A 255 31.47 19.10 20.52
C SER A 255 31.96 18.56 21.86
N ASP A 256 33.24 18.21 21.91
CA ASP A 256 34.00 18.22 23.15
C ASP A 256 34.38 19.67 23.46
N SER A 257 33.80 20.25 24.52
CA SER A 257 34.45 21.16 25.44
C SER A 257 33.52 21.56 26.60
N GLU A 258 33.90 21.12 27.76
CA GLU A 258 33.84 21.72 29.11
C GLU A 258 32.77 22.78 29.39
N ALA A 259 31.88 22.53 30.37
CA ALA A 259 31.82 23.27 31.61
C ALA A 259 30.65 22.85 32.52
N GLU A 260 31.05 22.65 33.74
CA GLU A 260 30.38 22.44 35.03
C GLU A 260 29.00 23.05 35.28
N ASN A 261 28.16 22.18 35.91
CA ASN A 261 27.50 22.37 37.21
C ASN A 261 26.29 23.29 37.40
N SER A 262 25.34 22.70 38.07
CA SER A 262 24.32 23.26 38.97
C SER A 262 22.91 23.57 38.42
N GLY A 263 21.95 22.88 39.02
CA GLY A 263 20.63 23.46 39.27
C GLY A 263 19.42 22.60 38.99
N VAL A 264 18.91 22.01 40.03
CA VAL A 264 17.59 21.43 40.22
C VAL A 264 16.48 22.33 39.70
N GLY A 265 15.52 21.75 38.94
CA GLY A 265 14.30 22.45 38.59
C GLY A 265 13.41 21.62 37.67
N GLU A 266 12.41 20.99 38.27
CA GLU A 266 11.27 20.33 37.59
C GLU A 266 10.62 21.27 36.58
N ALA A 267 10.39 20.75 35.37
CA ALA A 267 9.17 20.92 34.58
C ALA A 267 9.41 20.41 33.15
N SER A 268 9.36 19.11 32.96
CA SER A 268 9.27 18.52 31.62
C SER A 268 7.84 18.65 31.11
N ALA A 269 7.50 19.82 30.60
CA ALA A 269 6.32 20.00 29.78
C ALA A 269 6.63 19.40 28.39
N SER A 270 6.33 18.10 28.25
CA SER A 270 6.25 17.39 27.01
C SER A 270 5.39 18.20 26.03
N LEU A 271 6.00 18.70 24.96
CA LEU A 271 5.30 19.12 23.75
C LEU A 271 4.68 17.86 23.12
N VAL A 272 3.55 17.43 23.65
CA VAL A 272 2.70 16.38 23.06
C VAL A 272 2.19 16.95 21.74
N ALA A 273 2.59 16.33 20.63
CA ALA A 273 1.99 16.58 19.33
C ALA A 273 0.47 16.49 19.46
N SER A 274 -0.17 17.67 19.38
CA SER A 274 -1.62 17.86 19.54
C SER A 274 -2.34 17.15 18.40
N GLY A 275 -2.78 15.91 18.60
CA GLY A 275 -3.57 15.16 17.62
C GLY A 275 -3.46 13.63 17.67
N ALA A 276 -2.50 13.05 18.36
CA ALA A 276 -2.37 11.60 18.45
C ALA A 276 -3.44 11.01 19.40
N ILE A 277 -4.30 10.17 18.85
CA ILE A 277 -5.31 9.43 19.62
C ILE A 277 -4.65 8.21 20.24
N ARG A 278 -4.50 8.17 21.57
CA ARG A 278 -3.85 7.08 22.31
C ARG A 278 -4.74 6.47 23.39
N SER A 279 -5.86 7.09 23.70
CA SER A 279 -6.80 6.66 24.72
C SER A 279 -8.24 6.89 24.26
N ARG A 280 -9.20 6.20 24.91
CA ARG A 280 -10.63 6.42 24.71
C ARG A 280 -11.03 7.88 24.97
N ALA A 281 -10.39 8.52 25.95
CA ALA A 281 -10.58 9.94 26.24
C ALA A 281 -10.11 10.83 25.08
N ASP A 282 -9.08 10.43 24.34
CA ASP A 282 -8.61 11.18 23.15
C ASP A 282 -9.59 11.03 21.99
N VAL A 283 -10.19 9.84 21.80
CA VAL A 283 -11.27 9.62 20.82
C VAL A 283 -12.43 10.54 21.12
N ASN A 284 -12.87 10.59 22.39
CA ASN A 284 -14.00 11.41 22.81
C ASN A 284 -13.73 12.90 22.55
N ARG A 285 -12.55 13.40 22.91
CA ARG A 285 -12.12 14.78 22.60
C ARG A 285 -12.01 15.09 21.12
N ALA A 286 -11.60 14.11 20.30
CA ALA A 286 -11.54 14.28 18.84
C ALA A 286 -12.94 14.38 18.24
N LEU A 287 -13.87 13.52 18.63
CA LEU A 287 -15.28 13.58 18.21
C LEU A 287 -15.96 14.88 18.65
N GLU A 288 -15.67 15.36 19.85
CA GLU A 288 -16.19 16.64 20.33
C GLU A 288 -15.77 17.80 19.44
N ARG A 289 -14.48 17.91 19.12
CA ARG A 289 -13.98 18.94 18.19
C ARG A 289 -14.57 18.84 16.78
N ILE A 290 -14.83 17.62 16.30
CA ILE A 290 -15.52 17.41 15.00
C ILE A 290 -16.95 17.92 15.08
N CYS A 291 -17.69 17.61 16.15
CA CYS A 291 -19.06 18.09 16.36
C CYS A 291 -19.11 19.63 16.45
N GLU A 292 -18.21 20.24 17.22
CA GLU A 292 -18.12 21.71 17.33
C GLU A 292 -17.83 22.38 15.98
N TYR A 293 -16.94 21.80 15.17
CA TYR A 293 -16.65 22.31 13.83
C TYR A 293 -17.88 22.23 12.93
N LEU A 294 -18.56 21.08 12.86
CA LEU A 294 -19.73 20.88 12.00
C LEU A 294 -20.90 21.77 12.44
N GLU A 295 -21.16 21.88 13.74
CA GLU A 295 -22.22 22.74 14.29
C GLU A 295 -21.98 24.24 13.98
N ARG A 296 -20.70 24.66 13.93
CA ARG A 296 -20.35 26.05 13.70
C ARG A 296 -20.28 26.43 12.22
N PHE A 297 -19.73 25.55 11.39
CA PHE A 297 -19.42 25.86 9.98
C PHE A 297 -20.35 25.17 8.97
N GLU A 298 -20.97 24.06 9.37
CA GLU A 298 -21.84 23.26 8.51
C GLU A 298 -23.13 22.82 9.24
N PRO A 299 -23.95 23.75 9.76
CA PRO A 299 -25.08 23.43 10.63
C PRO A 299 -26.16 22.55 9.98
N SER A 300 -26.20 22.47 8.65
CA SER A 300 -27.12 21.62 7.90
C SER A 300 -26.56 20.23 7.57
N ASN A 301 -25.32 19.94 7.95
CA ASN A 301 -24.67 18.66 7.67
C ASN A 301 -25.15 17.58 8.66
N PRO A 302 -25.78 16.49 8.18
CA PRO A 302 -26.24 15.42 9.05
C PRO A 302 -25.12 14.64 9.76
N ALA A 303 -23.85 14.82 9.34
CA ALA A 303 -22.69 14.14 9.92
C ALA A 303 -22.53 14.41 11.42
N VAL A 304 -22.97 15.56 11.92
CA VAL A 304 -22.97 15.88 13.35
C VAL A 304 -23.78 14.87 14.18
N LEU A 305 -24.91 14.41 13.64
CA LEU A 305 -25.78 13.43 14.33
C LEU A 305 -25.07 12.06 14.47
N PHE A 306 -24.35 11.65 13.43
CA PHE A 306 -23.57 10.40 13.44
C PHE A 306 -22.36 10.50 14.36
N ALA A 307 -21.65 11.63 14.37
CA ALA A 307 -20.51 11.86 15.25
C ALA A 307 -20.95 11.87 16.74
N ARG A 308 -22.06 12.53 17.07
CA ARG A 308 -22.66 12.52 18.42
C ARG A 308 -23.12 11.11 18.83
N ARG A 309 -23.71 10.36 17.89
CA ARG A 309 -24.10 8.98 18.11
C ARG A 309 -22.89 8.08 18.39
N ALA A 310 -21.82 8.21 17.60
CA ALA A 310 -20.57 7.48 17.82
C ALA A 310 -19.96 7.80 19.20
N GLN A 311 -19.99 9.06 19.63
CA GLN A 311 -19.54 9.49 20.95
C GLN A 311 -20.33 8.81 22.08
N ASN A 312 -21.66 8.76 21.97
CA ASN A 312 -22.52 8.11 22.94
C ASN A 312 -22.36 6.58 23.03
N MET A 313 -21.84 5.95 21.95
CA MET A 313 -21.59 4.50 21.91
C MET A 313 -20.24 4.10 22.51
N LEU A 314 -19.29 5.03 22.64
CA LEU A 314 -17.95 4.71 23.12
C LEU A 314 -17.92 4.07 24.52
N ASP A 315 -18.82 4.44 25.39
CA ASP A 315 -18.85 3.98 26.78
C ASP A 315 -19.85 2.84 27.04
N ARG A 316 -20.55 2.38 26.00
CA ARG A 316 -21.54 1.31 26.10
C ARG A 316 -20.94 -0.06 25.81
N ASN A 317 -21.55 -1.11 26.37
CA ASN A 317 -21.18 -2.48 26.03
C ASN A 317 -21.79 -2.90 24.68
N PHE A 318 -21.29 -4.00 24.12
CA PHE A 318 -21.69 -4.49 22.80
C PHE A 318 -23.20 -4.77 22.70
N LEU A 319 -23.79 -5.30 23.76
CA LEU A 319 -25.22 -5.67 23.79
C LEU A 319 -26.12 -4.44 23.77
N ASP A 320 -25.77 -3.41 24.54
CA ASP A 320 -26.49 -2.15 24.55
C ASP A 320 -26.45 -1.46 23.20
N ILE A 321 -25.29 -1.53 22.53
CA ILE A 321 -25.11 -1.00 21.18
C ILE A 321 -26.00 -1.77 20.19
N MET A 322 -26.01 -3.10 20.26
CA MET A 322 -26.84 -3.94 19.39
C MET A 322 -28.33 -3.73 19.63
N GLN A 323 -28.72 -3.55 20.87
CA GLN A 323 -30.15 -3.29 21.25
C GLN A 323 -30.60 -1.95 20.69
N GLU A 324 -29.73 -0.94 20.62
CA GLU A 324 -30.08 0.38 20.07
C GLU A 324 -30.07 0.39 18.54
N LEU A 325 -29.07 -0.30 17.92
CA LEU A 325 -28.91 -0.30 16.47
C LEU A 325 -29.87 -1.25 15.76
N SER A 326 -30.14 -2.41 16.34
CA SER A 326 -30.93 -3.47 15.72
C SER A 326 -31.57 -4.35 16.79
N PRO A 327 -32.69 -3.90 17.39
CA PRO A 327 -33.38 -4.64 18.46
C PRO A 327 -33.73 -6.08 18.11
N ASP A 328 -34.10 -6.33 16.84
CA ASP A 328 -34.45 -7.66 16.34
C ASP A 328 -33.25 -8.63 16.28
N SER A 329 -32.03 -8.12 16.15
CA SER A 329 -30.80 -8.93 16.09
C SER A 329 -30.42 -9.46 17.48
N VAL A 330 -30.86 -8.85 18.55
CA VAL A 330 -30.59 -9.31 19.94
C VAL A 330 -31.20 -10.68 20.19
N GLN A 331 -32.42 -10.94 19.67
CA GLN A 331 -33.04 -12.25 19.76
C GLN A 331 -32.26 -13.35 19.02
N GLN A 332 -31.70 -13.03 17.86
CA GLN A 332 -30.86 -13.96 17.10
C GLN A 332 -29.54 -14.24 17.82
N LEU A 333 -28.92 -13.22 18.42
CA LEU A 333 -27.72 -13.39 19.25
C LEU A 333 -27.97 -14.29 20.48
N GLN A 334 -29.10 -14.17 21.14
CA GLN A 334 -29.47 -15.05 22.24
C GLN A 334 -29.63 -16.51 21.81
N LEU A 335 -30.15 -16.75 20.61
CA LEU A 335 -30.27 -18.09 20.03
C LEU A 335 -28.91 -18.71 19.71
N ILE A 336 -27.95 -17.90 19.25
CA ILE A 336 -26.61 -18.37 18.87
C ILE A 336 -25.72 -18.59 20.09
N THR A 337 -25.81 -17.73 21.10
CA THR A 337 -24.95 -17.80 22.30
C THR A 337 -25.51 -18.74 23.38
N GLY A 338 -26.74 -19.19 23.25
CA GLY A 338 -27.34 -20.17 24.17
C GLY A 338 -27.53 -19.69 25.62
N GLY A 339 -27.35 -18.41 25.91
CA GLY A 339 -27.37 -17.83 27.23
C GLY A 339 -28.47 -16.77 27.42
N LYS A 340 -29.17 -16.81 28.56
CA LYS A 340 -29.92 -15.64 29.05
C LYS A 340 -28.88 -14.53 29.33
N LEU A 341 -29.09 -13.37 28.72
CA LEU A 341 -28.37 -12.16 29.08
C LEU A 341 -28.62 -11.83 30.54
N PRO A 342 -27.61 -11.37 31.32
CA PRO A 342 -27.83 -10.93 32.68
C PRO A 342 -28.86 -9.78 32.66
N GLU A 343 -29.95 -10.00 33.34
CA GLU A 343 -30.89 -8.92 33.75
C GLU A 343 -30.15 -8.11 34.83
N GLU A 344 -30.15 -6.78 34.72
CA GLU A 344 -29.60 -5.91 35.76
C GLU A 344 -30.18 -6.16 37.14
#